data_5206c5f2512d4c3a1f08d12a7e70fee0
#
_entry.id   5206c5f2512d4c3a1f08d12a7e70fee0
#
_cell.length_a   1.000
_cell.length_b   1.000
_cell.length_c   1.000
_cell.angle_alpha   90.00
_cell.angle_beta   90.00
_cell.angle_gamma   90.00
#
_symmetry.space_group_name_H-M   'P 1'
#
loop_
_entity.id
_entity.type
_entity.pdbx_description
1 polymer ?
#
loop_
_entity_poly.entity_id
_entity_poly.type
_entity_poly.pdbx_seq_one_letter_code
_entity_poly.pdbx_strand_id
1 'polypeptide(L)'
;MKRRIALLLALTLLITLFTGCGSKKGVTIGSKQYTENILMGEIYAQLIEAKTDIPVTRKLNLGGTSVCMPAMEKGEIDLYFEYTGTAYNEILDHELESGTTADEILEVCQTELNDQGITMFDPLGLNNTYALAIKTSRMDEFGITTISELAPISDQIRFGGGHTFYTRVHDGYDGIVATYGMNFKESLKMDTSLLYEAADKDELDVIVVFGTDALLKKYDMTTLVDDKGVFPPYQGAPICRNEALEEYPELKEILNTLAGAVDDATIQDLNYQVDVEKRSVEDVAKEFLTNNGYI
;
A
#
# COMPACT_ATOMS: atom_id res chain seq x y z
N MET A 1 41.03 -24.36 -53.51
CA MET A 1 40.49 -25.02 -52.28
C MET A 1 40.80 -24.25 -51.02
N LYS A 2 42.05 -23.88 -50.71
CA LYS A 2 42.35 -23.19 -49.38
C LYS A 2 41.63 -21.86 -49.18
N ARG A 3 41.37 -21.02 -50.22
CA ARG A 3 40.59 -19.77 -50.05
C ARG A 3 39.08 -19.97 -49.79
N ARG A 4 38.47 -21.05 -50.28
CA ARG A 4 37.07 -21.39 -50.07
C ARG A 4 36.85 -21.98 -48.65
N ILE A 5 37.84 -22.70 -48.12
CA ILE A 5 37.85 -23.24 -46.76
C ILE A 5 38.01 -22.10 -45.73
N ALA A 6 38.89 -21.10 -46.03
CA ALA A 6 39.05 -19.92 -45.17
C ALA A 6 37.78 -19.03 -45.12
N LEU A 7 37.04 -18.91 -46.22
CA LEU A 7 35.77 -18.19 -46.27
C LEU A 7 34.65 -18.91 -45.50
N LEU A 8 34.59 -20.25 -45.56
CA LEU A 8 33.63 -21.06 -44.76
C LEU A 8 33.97 -21.01 -43.29
N LEU A 9 35.23 -21.05 -42.89
CA LEU A 9 35.66 -20.89 -41.51
C LEU A 9 35.40 -19.46 -40.96
N ALA A 10 35.56 -18.43 -41.76
CA ALA A 10 35.22 -17.05 -41.36
C ALA A 10 33.70 -16.85 -41.25
N LEU A 11 32.87 -17.51 -42.07
CA LEU A 11 31.43 -17.44 -42.03
C LEU A 11 30.85 -18.20 -40.80
N THR A 12 31.46 -19.34 -40.41
CA THR A 12 31.09 -20.05 -39.17
C THR A 12 31.51 -19.31 -37.90
N LEU A 13 32.64 -18.59 -37.93
CA LEU A 13 33.07 -17.74 -36.81
C LEU A 13 32.18 -16.50 -36.63
N LEU A 14 31.60 -15.95 -37.72
CA LEU A 14 30.66 -14.83 -37.65
C LEU A 14 29.28 -15.25 -37.08
N ILE A 15 28.85 -16.48 -37.29
CA ILE A 15 27.55 -16.99 -36.78
C ILE A 15 27.59 -17.23 -35.26
N THR A 16 28.76 -17.55 -34.70
CA THR A 16 28.93 -17.75 -33.24
C THR A 16 29.01 -16.43 -32.44
N LEU A 17 29.16 -15.27 -33.11
CA LEU A 17 29.16 -13.96 -32.43
C LEU A 17 27.77 -13.35 -32.26
N PHE A 18 26.71 -13.97 -32.81
CA PHE A 18 25.31 -13.54 -32.67
C PHE A 18 24.51 -14.33 -31.64
N THR A 19 25.12 -15.24 -30.86
CA THR A 19 24.55 -15.61 -29.59
C THR A 19 24.81 -14.48 -28.62
N GLY A 20 24.19 -13.34 -28.87
CA GLY A 20 24.11 -12.26 -27.90
C GLY A 20 23.53 -12.83 -26.64
N CYS A 21 24.27 -12.81 -25.54
CA CYS A 21 23.70 -12.76 -24.21
C CYS A 21 22.74 -11.57 -24.22
N GLY A 22 21.50 -11.78 -24.60
CA GLY A 22 20.43 -10.91 -24.20
C GLY A 22 20.44 -10.99 -22.67
N SER A 23 20.97 -9.96 -22.00
CA SER A 23 20.75 -9.81 -20.58
C SER A 23 19.24 -9.95 -20.41
N LYS A 24 18.81 -10.94 -19.62
CA LYS A 24 17.39 -11.03 -19.24
C LYS A 24 17.00 -9.62 -18.80
N LYS A 25 15.95 -9.07 -19.36
CA LYS A 25 15.54 -7.69 -19.14
C LYS A 25 15.29 -7.42 -17.65
N GLY A 26 14.90 -8.47 -16.92
CA GLY A 26 14.58 -8.40 -15.50
C GLY A 26 13.27 -7.65 -15.22
N VAL A 27 12.91 -7.56 -13.95
CA VAL A 27 11.72 -6.87 -13.47
C VAL A 27 12.12 -5.58 -12.76
N THR A 28 11.51 -4.47 -13.12
CA THR A 28 11.72 -3.18 -12.49
C THR A 28 10.58 -2.89 -11.51
N ILE A 29 10.90 -2.76 -10.23
CA ILE A 29 9.94 -2.47 -9.17
C ILE A 29 9.99 -0.99 -8.84
N GLY A 30 8.83 -0.33 -8.92
CA GLY A 30 8.62 1.04 -8.48
C GLY A 30 8.02 1.14 -7.08
N SER A 31 7.99 2.34 -6.53
CA SER A 31 7.17 2.65 -5.36
C SER A 31 6.73 4.11 -5.33
N LYS A 32 5.65 4.36 -4.59
CA LYS A 32 5.31 5.71 -4.16
C LYS A 32 6.36 6.23 -3.13
N GLN A 33 6.22 7.49 -2.71
CA GLN A 33 7.26 8.21 -1.96
C GLN A 33 7.18 8.07 -0.43
N TYR A 34 6.30 7.23 0.12
CA TYR A 34 6.16 7.05 1.58
C TYR A 34 6.58 5.64 2.01
N THR A 35 6.94 5.53 3.27
CA THR A 35 7.61 4.37 3.87
C THR A 35 6.92 3.05 3.56
N GLU A 36 5.63 2.94 3.78
CA GLU A 36 4.87 1.71 3.54
C GLU A 36 5.02 1.21 2.10
N ASN A 37 4.91 2.11 1.12
CA ASN A 37 4.99 1.74 -0.28
C ASN A 37 6.42 1.38 -0.71
N ILE A 38 7.43 2.10 -0.17
CA ILE A 38 8.85 1.79 -0.38
C ILE A 38 9.17 0.42 0.23
N LEU A 39 8.69 0.15 1.45
CA LEU A 39 8.88 -1.11 2.15
C LEU A 39 8.23 -2.28 1.40
N MET A 40 7.01 -2.12 0.92
CA MET A 40 6.34 -3.15 0.11
C MET A 40 7.06 -3.41 -1.21
N GLY A 41 7.58 -2.37 -1.87
CA GLY A 41 8.42 -2.52 -3.06
C GLY A 41 9.69 -3.33 -2.78
N GLU A 42 10.34 -3.08 -1.65
CA GLU A 42 11.54 -3.81 -1.23
C GLU A 42 11.22 -5.26 -0.82
N ILE A 43 10.12 -5.50 -0.11
CA ILE A 43 9.65 -6.85 0.24
C ILE A 43 9.45 -7.69 -1.03
N TYR A 44 8.75 -7.17 -2.04
CA TYR A 44 8.58 -7.89 -3.30
C TYR A 44 9.89 -8.07 -4.07
N ALA A 45 10.80 -7.08 -4.02
CA ALA A 45 12.12 -7.21 -4.65
C ALA A 45 12.90 -8.38 -4.06
N GLN A 46 13.01 -8.44 -2.74
CA GLN A 46 13.73 -9.52 -2.05
C GLN A 46 13.02 -10.88 -2.22
N LEU A 47 11.69 -10.91 -2.24
CA LEU A 47 10.93 -12.13 -2.45
C LEU A 47 11.18 -12.73 -3.85
N ILE A 48 11.20 -11.89 -4.90
CA ILE A 48 11.51 -12.32 -6.27
C ILE A 48 12.96 -12.79 -6.36
N GLU A 49 13.92 -12.04 -5.82
CA GLU A 49 15.34 -12.40 -5.81
C GLU A 49 15.63 -13.72 -5.07
N ALA A 50 14.91 -13.98 -3.99
CA ALA A 50 15.09 -15.22 -3.21
C ALA A 50 14.48 -16.47 -3.88
N LYS A 51 13.41 -16.28 -4.68
CA LYS A 51 12.67 -17.41 -5.27
C LYS A 51 12.99 -17.66 -6.75
N THR A 52 13.72 -16.76 -7.41
CA THR A 52 14.00 -16.84 -8.85
C THR A 52 15.40 -16.32 -9.18
N ASP A 53 15.81 -16.58 -10.42
CA ASP A 53 17.01 -15.97 -11.03
C ASP A 53 16.67 -14.71 -11.87
N ILE A 54 15.48 -14.12 -11.69
CA ILE A 54 15.06 -12.92 -12.41
C ILE A 54 15.84 -11.72 -11.87
N PRO A 55 16.56 -10.97 -12.71
CA PRO A 55 17.19 -9.74 -12.25
C PRO A 55 16.15 -8.71 -11.79
N VAL A 56 16.31 -8.14 -10.61
CA VAL A 56 15.41 -7.11 -10.06
C VAL A 56 16.09 -5.76 -10.06
N THR A 57 15.41 -4.76 -10.60
CA THR A 57 15.82 -3.35 -10.52
C THR A 57 14.87 -2.59 -9.65
N ARG A 58 15.39 -1.85 -8.68
CA ARG A 58 14.61 -1.01 -7.75
C ARG A 58 14.59 0.43 -8.25
N LYS A 59 13.40 0.97 -8.51
CA LYS A 59 13.11 2.39 -8.76
C LYS A 59 12.13 2.90 -7.71
N LEU A 60 12.53 2.82 -6.46
CA LEU A 60 11.69 3.18 -5.32
C LEU A 60 11.65 4.70 -5.11
N ASN A 61 10.63 5.20 -4.37
CA ASN A 61 10.47 6.61 -4.02
C ASN A 61 10.28 7.54 -5.24
N LEU A 62 9.44 7.14 -6.20
CA LEU A 62 9.22 7.91 -7.44
C LEU A 62 8.28 9.11 -7.24
N GLY A 63 7.21 8.94 -6.46
CA GLY A 63 6.16 9.95 -6.27
C GLY A 63 4.83 9.31 -5.88
N GLY A 64 3.71 9.94 -6.22
CA GLY A 64 2.37 9.37 -6.03
C GLY A 64 1.92 8.50 -7.21
N THR A 65 0.65 8.08 -7.20
CA THR A 65 -0.02 7.34 -8.29
C THR A 65 0.17 8.04 -9.65
N SER A 66 0.05 9.38 -9.67
CA SER A 66 0.25 10.20 -10.88
C SER A 66 1.66 10.13 -11.49
N VAL A 67 2.63 9.56 -10.78
CA VAL A 67 3.99 9.30 -11.28
C VAL A 67 4.19 7.81 -11.58
N CYS A 68 3.77 6.94 -10.66
CA CYS A 68 3.98 5.49 -10.77
C CYS A 68 3.18 4.90 -11.93
N MET A 69 1.90 5.27 -12.10
CA MET A 69 1.04 4.73 -13.14
C MET A 69 1.54 5.06 -14.56
N PRO A 70 1.86 6.33 -14.91
CA PRO A 70 2.46 6.64 -16.20
C PRO A 70 3.82 5.96 -16.45
N ALA A 71 4.63 5.72 -15.40
CA ALA A 71 5.88 4.98 -15.51
C ALA A 71 5.63 3.49 -15.83
N MET A 72 4.57 2.90 -15.25
CA MET A 72 4.12 1.54 -15.55
C MET A 72 3.61 1.42 -16.99
N GLU A 73 2.73 2.31 -17.43
CA GLU A 73 2.21 2.35 -18.81
C GLU A 73 3.32 2.42 -19.86
N LYS A 74 4.40 3.18 -19.59
CA LYS A 74 5.57 3.29 -20.47
C LYS A 74 6.56 2.12 -20.37
N GLY A 75 6.34 1.18 -19.45
CA GLY A 75 7.26 0.08 -19.17
C GLY A 75 8.57 0.52 -18.52
N GLU A 76 8.57 1.65 -17.83
CA GLU A 76 9.70 2.11 -17.02
C GLU A 76 9.78 1.40 -15.67
N ILE A 77 8.63 0.95 -15.15
CA ILE A 77 8.47 0.01 -14.04
C ILE A 77 7.50 -1.09 -14.45
N ASP A 78 7.66 -2.28 -13.88
CA ASP A 78 6.84 -3.46 -14.19
C ASP A 78 5.90 -3.82 -13.04
N LEU A 79 6.24 -3.45 -11.82
CA LEU A 79 5.52 -3.77 -10.58
C LEU A 79 5.58 -2.58 -9.62
N TYR A 80 4.48 -2.26 -8.94
CA TYR A 80 4.48 -1.47 -7.71
C TYR A 80 3.28 -1.81 -6.83
N PHE A 81 3.28 -1.30 -5.59
CA PHE A 81 2.21 -1.52 -4.62
C PHE A 81 1.18 -0.40 -4.69
N GLU A 82 -0.08 -0.74 -4.91
CA GLU A 82 -1.19 0.19 -5.05
C GLU A 82 -2.31 -0.15 -4.05
N TYR A 83 -3.28 0.74 -3.91
CA TYR A 83 -4.46 0.55 -3.07
C TYR A 83 -5.72 0.50 -3.94
N THR A 84 -6.64 -0.41 -3.59
CA THR A 84 -7.87 -0.62 -4.36
C THR A 84 -8.70 0.64 -4.51
N GLY A 85 -8.90 1.42 -3.43
CA GLY A 85 -9.63 2.69 -3.51
C GLY A 85 -8.96 3.74 -4.39
N THR A 86 -7.60 3.79 -4.39
CA THR A 86 -6.84 4.67 -5.29
C THR A 86 -6.96 4.22 -6.74
N ALA A 87 -6.83 2.91 -7.00
CA ALA A 87 -6.97 2.36 -8.34
C ALA A 87 -8.36 2.63 -8.91
N TYR A 88 -9.40 2.39 -8.11
CA TYR A 88 -10.79 2.63 -8.47
C TYR A 88 -11.06 4.10 -8.81
N ASN A 89 -10.62 5.02 -7.93
CA ASN A 89 -10.97 6.44 -8.05
C ASN A 89 -10.01 7.24 -8.95
N GLU A 90 -8.67 7.05 -8.80
CA GLU A 90 -7.69 7.87 -9.49
C GLU A 90 -7.20 7.29 -10.82
N ILE A 91 -7.20 5.94 -10.96
CA ILE A 91 -6.72 5.29 -12.19
C ILE A 91 -7.89 4.99 -13.13
N LEU A 92 -8.99 4.48 -12.59
CA LEU A 92 -10.16 4.05 -13.37
C LEU A 92 -11.26 5.11 -13.45
N ASP A 93 -11.10 6.25 -12.75
CA ASP A 93 -12.02 7.41 -12.76
C ASP A 93 -13.45 7.08 -12.30
N HIS A 94 -13.59 6.13 -11.35
CA HIS A 94 -14.87 5.82 -10.71
C HIS A 94 -15.09 6.67 -9.46
N GLU A 95 -16.34 7.01 -9.16
CA GLU A 95 -16.71 7.66 -7.90
C GLU A 95 -16.93 6.59 -6.81
N LEU A 96 -16.26 6.77 -5.65
CA LEU A 96 -16.48 5.94 -4.46
C LEU A 96 -17.77 6.37 -3.78
N GLU A 97 -18.82 5.61 -4.01
CA GLU A 97 -20.11 5.83 -3.37
C GLU A 97 -20.14 5.23 -1.95
N SER A 98 -20.91 5.85 -1.06
CA SER A 98 -21.10 5.30 0.30
C SER A 98 -21.76 3.93 0.24
N GLY A 99 -21.15 2.94 0.87
CA GLY A 99 -21.63 1.57 0.91
C GLY A 99 -21.09 0.65 -0.20
N THR A 100 -20.21 1.16 -1.09
CA THR A 100 -19.49 0.28 -2.02
C THR A 100 -18.55 -0.63 -1.22
N THR A 101 -18.70 -1.92 -1.40
CA THR A 101 -17.94 -2.92 -0.64
C THR A 101 -16.50 -3.08 -1.15
N ALA A 102 -15.62 -3.60 -0.30
CA ALA A 102 -14.24 -3.90 -0.68
C ALA A 102 -14.16 -4.91 -1.83
N ASP A 103 -15.05 -5.91 -1.84
CA ASP A 103 -15.09 -6.94 -2.87
C ASP A 103 -15.53 -6.36 -4.22
N GLU A 104 -16.52 -5.47 -4.24
CA GLU A 104 -16.97 -4.78 -5.46
C GLU A 104 -15.87 -3.90 -6.06
N ILE A 105 -15.16 -3.13 -5.21
CA ILE A 105 -14.04 -2.30 -5.66
C ILE A 105 -12.92 -3.17 -6.24
N LEU A 106 -12.57 -4.26 -5.54
CA LEU A 106 -11.52 -5.18 -5.98
C LEU A 106 -11.87 -5.82 -7.33
N GLU A 107 -13.10 -6.32 -7.50
CA GLU A 107 -13.56 -6.95 -8.73
C GLU A 107 -13.46 -5.98 -9.93
N VAL A 108 -13.91 -4.75 -9.76
CA VAL A 108 -13.78 -3.70 -10.79
C VAL A 108 -12.32 -3.43 -11.10
N CYS A 109 -11.48 -3.21 -10.07
CA CYS A 109 -10.05 -2.95 -10.27
C CYS A 109 -9.35 -4.10 -11.00
N GLN A 110 -9.59 -5.36 -10.59
CA GLN A 110 -8.99 -6.52 -11.23
C GLN A 110 -9.43 -6.66 -12.70
N THR A 111 -10.71 -6.39 -12.99
CA THR A 111 -11.26 -6.51 -14.33
C THR A 111 -10.75 -5.41 -15.25
N GLU A 112 -10.94 -4.15 -14.87
CA GLU A 112 -10.67 -3.01 -15.75
C GLU A 112 -9.18 -2.70 -15.91
N LEU A 113 -8.36 -2.93 -14.87
CA LEU A 113 -6.90 -2.84 -15.00
C LEU A 113 -6.36 -3.93 -15.92
N ASN A 114 -6.94 -5.15 -15.85
CA ASN A 114 -6.51 -6.23 -16.73
C ASN A 114 -6.80 -5.89 -18.22
N ASP A 115 -7.89 -5.21 -18.52
CA ASP A 115 -8.21 -4.72 -19.86
C ASP A 115 -7.21 -3.65 -20.33
N GLN A 116 -6.56 -2.97 -19.39
CA GLN A 116 -5.47 -2.00 -19.65
C GLN A 116 -4.06 -2.64 -19.66
N GLY A 117 -3.97 -3.97 -19.57
CA GLY A 117 -2.69 -4.69 -19.58
C GLY A 117 -1.97 -4.72 -18.23
N ILE A 118 -2.68 -4.54 -17.12
CA ILE A 118 -2.16 -4.55 -15.76
C ILE A 118 -2.98 -5.52 -14.91
N THR A 119 -2.32 -6.44 -14.24
CA THR A 119 -2.96 -7.33 -13.27
C THR A 119 -2.84 -6.76 -11.86
N MET A 120 -3.98 -6.56 -11.17
CA MET A 120 -4.02 -6.35 -9.73
C MET A 120 -4.18 -7.71 -9.05
N PHE A 121 -3.28 -8.02 -8.13
CA PHE A 121 -3.31 -9.26 -7.36
C PHE A 121 -4.23 -9.16 -6.15
N ASP A 122 -4.35 -10.27 -5.41
CA ASP A 122 -5.17 -10.29 -4.20
C ASP A 122 -4.57 -9.37 -3.12
N PRO A 123 -5.41 -8.66 -2.34
CA PRO A 123 -4.97 -7.79 -1.28
C PRO A 123 -4.21 -8.53 -0.18
N LEU A 124 -3.24 -7.84 0.42
CA LEU A 124 -2.40 -8.39 1.48
C LEU A 124 -3.12 -8.55 2.83
N GLY A 125 -4.19 -7.81 3.06
CA GLY A 125 -4.95 -7.79 4.32
C GLY A 125 -4.93 -6.42 5.01
N LEU A 126 -3.98 -5.54 4.71
CA LEU A 126 -3.92 -4.18 5.22
C LEU A 126 -4.92 -3.26 4.50
N ASN A 127 -5.42 -2.25 5.23
CA ASN A 127 -6.36 -1.25 4.73
C ASN A 127 -5.91 0.17 5.11
N ASN A 128 -5.25 0.85 4.20
CA ASN A 128 -4.73 2.21 4.40
C ASN A 128 -5.81 3.27 4.16
N THR A 129 -6.89 3.19 4.95
CA THR A 129 -7.99 4.16 4.94
C THR A 129 -7.93 5.11 6.13
N TYR A 130 -8.76 6.14 6.15
CA TYR A 130 -8.98 6.92 7.37
C TYR A 130 -9.58 6.04 8.48
N ALA A 131 -9.16 6.33 9.71
CA ALA A 131 -9.70 5.71 10.91
C ALA A 131 -9.80 6.74 12.05
N LEU A 132 -10.67 6.49 13.01
CA LEU A 132 -10.69 7.22 14.27
C LEU A 132 -9.83 6.48 15.28
N ALA A 133 -8.82 7.15 15.84
CA ALA A 133 -7.93 6.58 16.84
C ALA A 133 -8.13 7.24 18.20
N ILE A 134 -8.01 6.43 19.23
CA ILE A 134 -8.10 6.81 20.65
C ILE A 134 -6.93 6.15 21.40
N LYS A 135 -6.45 6.73 22.50
CA LYS A 135 -5.49 6.03 23.37
C LYS A 135 -6.06 4.67 23.80
N THR A 136 -5.26 3.61 23.74
CA THR A 136 -5.67 2.26 24.11
C THR A 136 -6.27 2.22 25.52
N SER A 137 -5.66 2.93 26.49
CA SER A 137 -6.14 3.04 27.85
C SER A 137 -7.52 3.72 27.96
N ARG A 138 -7.83 4.69 27.08
CA ARG A 138 -9.14 5.35 27.05
C ARG A 138 -10.21 4.47 26.39
N MET A 139 -9.83 3.70 25.37
CA MET A 139 -10.71 2.71 24.76
C MET A 139 -11.20 1.70 25.80
N ASP A 140 -10.27 1.20 26.63
CA ASP A 140 -10.58 0.28 27.73
C ASP A 140 -11.44 0.95 28.83
N GLU A 141 -11.13 2.19 29.21
CA GLU A 141 -11.90 2.96 30.22
C GLU A 141 -13.35 3.18 29.80
N PHE A 142 -13.57 3.53 28.53
CA PHE A 142 -14.91 3.75 27.99
C PHE A 142 -15.64 2.46 27.60
N GLY A 143 -14.90 1.35 27.45
CA GLY A 143 -15.45 0.05 27.04
C GLY A 143 -15.99 0.09 25.60
N ILE A 144 -15.33 0.83 24.71
CA ILE A 144 -15.72 1.00 23.30
C ILE A 144 -14.70 0.37 22.36
N THR A 145 -15.17 -0.17 21.25
CA THR A 145 -14.34 -0.75 20.19
C THR A 145 -14.75 -0.29 18.78
N THR A 146 -15.96 0.25 18.66
CA THR A 146 -16.53 0.69 17.39
C THR A 146 -16.85 2.19 17.41
N ILE A 147 -16.98 2.78 16.22
CA ILE A 147 -17.40 4.18 16.08
C ILE A 147 -18.85 4.36 16.54
N SER A 148 -19.74 3.36 16.37
CA SER A 148 -21.10 3.41 16.92
C SER A 148 -21.12 3.47 18.43
N GLU A 149 -20.19 2.83 19.13
CA GLU A 149 -20.09 2.87 20.60
C GLU A 149 -19.52 4.20 21.10
N LEU A 150 -18.70 4.91 20.31
CA LEU A 150 -18.23 6.26 20.60
C LEU A 150 -19.36 7.30 20.52
N ALA A 151 -20.32 7.13 19.60
CA ALA A 151 -21.35 8.13 19.31
C ALA A 151 -22.15 8.62 20.53
N PRO A 152 -22.63 7.74 21.46
CA PRO A 152 -23.40 8.17 22.65
C PRO A 152 -22.63 9.06 23.63
N ILE A 153 -21.29 9.03 23.61
CA ILE A 153 -20.43 9.82 24.51
C ILE A 153 -19.69 10.94 23.77
N SER A 154 -20.00 11.15 22.49
CA SER A 154 -19.30 12.12 21.65
C SER A 154 -19.35 13.56 22.15
N ASP A 155 -20.39 13.95 22.91
CA ASP A 155 -20.54 15.26 23.55
C ASP A 155 -19.52 15.54 24.68
N GLN A 156 -18.76 14.53 25.10
CA GLN A 156 -17.65 14.64 26.05
C GLN A 156 -16.29 14.60 25.37
N ILE A 157 -16.23 14.26 24.09
CA ILE A 157 -15.02 13.98 23.29
C ILE A 157 -14.51 15.23 22.60
N ARG A 158 -13.23 15.54 22.78
CA ARG A 158 -12.47 16.51 22.00
C ARG A 158 -11.88 15.79 20.80
N PHE A 159 -12.35 16.18 19.62
CA PHE A 159 -11.99 15.55 18.36
C PHE A 159 -10.95 16.37 17.59
N GLY A 160 -9.98 15.71 16.96
CA GLY A 160 -8.97 16.34 16.10
C GLY A 160 -8.87 15.70 14.74
N GLY A 161 -8.73 16.52 13.69
CA GLY A 161 -8.54 16.04 12.34
C GLY A 161 -7.67 16.95 11.48
N GLY A 162 -7.04 16.37 10.46
CA GLY A 162 -6.27 17.11 9.46
C GLY A 162 -7.17 18.03 8.63
N HIS A 163 -6.59 19.12 8.08
CA HIS A 163 -7.36 20.10 7.31
C HIS A 163 -8.14 19.47 6.16
N THR A 164 -7.54 18.52 5.42
CA THR A 164 -8.16 17.83 4.29
C THR A 164 -9.38 17.01 4.71
N PHE A 165 -9.35 16.39 5.89
CA PHE A 165 -10.45 15.59 6.41
C PHE A 165 -11.75 16.37 6.55
N TYR A 166 -11.67 17.66 6.91
CA TYR A 166 -12.86 18.54 7.03
C TYR A 166 -13.40 19.05 5.70
N THR A 167 -12.72 18.81 4.59
CA THR A 167 -13.16 19.24 3.26
C THR A 167 -13.72 18.08 2.43
N ARG A 168 -13.61 16.86 2.91
CA ARG A 168 -14.17 15.67 2.26
C ARG A 168 -15.68 15.61 2.49
N VAL A 169 -16.43 15.29 1.44
CA VAL A 169 -17.90 15.43 1.44
C VAL A 169 -18.57 14.25 2.14
N HIS A 170 -18.16 13.01 1.84
CA HIS A 170 -18.86 11.80 2.30
C HIS A 170 -18.13 11.08 3.43
N ASP A 171 -16.82 11.03 3.38
CA ASP A 171 -15.92 10.29 4.28
C ASP A 171 -15.03 11.20 5.13
N GLY A 172 -15.46 12.45 5.28
CA GLY A 172 -14.83 13.44 6.15
C GLY A 172 -15.61 13.66 7.45
N TYR A 173 -15.32 14.78 8.10
CA TYR A 173 -15.93 15.16 9.37
C TYR A 173 -17.46 15.17 9.33
N ASP A 174 -18.04 15.85 8.33
CA ASP A 174 -19.50 15.94 8.19
C ASP A 174 -20.12 14.57 7.91
N GLY A 175 -19.44 13.71 7.15
CA GLY A 175 -19.87 12.36 6.84
C GLY A 175 -19.96 11.48 8.11
N ILE A 176 -18.92 11.45 8.96
CA ILE A 176 -18.94 10.67 10.19
C ILE A 176 -19.97 11.22 11.19
N VAL A 177 -20.06 12.54 11.33
CA VAL A 177 -21.03 13.17 12.21
C VAL A 177 -22.47 12.81 11.80
N ALA A 178 -22.79 12.89 10.50
CA ALA A 178 -24.13 12.57 10.00
C ALA A 178 -24.45 11.08 10.14
N THR A 179 -23.52 10.18 9.75
CA THR A 179 -23.75 8.74 9.74
C THR A 179 -23.89 8.14 11.14
N TYR A 180 -23.05 8.60 12.07
CA TYR A 180 -23.05 8.08 13.45
C TYR A 180 -23.89 8.89 14.41
N GLY A 181 -24.40 10.06 14.02
CA GLY A 181 -25.17 10.95 14.87
C GLY A 181 -24.34 11.60 15.98
N MET A 182 -23.08 11.92 15.69
CA MET A 182 -22.14 12.47 16.67
C MET A 182 -22.34 13.97 16.91
N ASN A 183 -21.99 14.40 18.12
CA ASN A 183 -21.95 15.82 18.48
C ASN A 183 -20.75 16.05 19.40
N PHE A 184 -19.56 16.21 18.80
CA PHE A 184 -18.33 16.35 19.55
C PHE A 184 -18.33 17.62 20.43
N LYS A 185 -17.80 17.49 21.66
CA LYS A 185 -17.63 18.61 22.60
C LYS A 185 -16.82 19.74 22.00
N GLU A 186 -15.78 19.38 21.26
CA GLU A 186 -14.89 20.27 20.55
C GLU A 186 -14.35 19.54 19.31
N SER A 187 -14.13 20.29 18.23
CA SER A 187 -13.57 19.76 16.98
C SER A 187 -12.48 20.71 16.48
N LEU A 188 -11.23 20.23 16.49
CA LEU A 188 -10.04 21.01 16.16
C LEU A 188 -9.44 20.58 14.82
N LYS A 189 -9.10 21.56 13.99
CA LYS A 189 -8.34 21.36 12.74
C LYS A 189 -6.88 21.70 12.99
N MET A 190 -5.98 20.75 12.69
CA MET A 190 -4.54 20.97 12.80
C MET A 190 -3.77 20.13 11.81
N ASP A 191 -2.48 20.37 11.68
CA ASP A 191 -1.61 19.52 10.88
C ASP A 191 -1.57 18.10 11.45
N THR A 192 -1.63 17.10 10.56
CA THR A 192 -1.69 15.67 10.95
C THR A 192 -0.54 15.28 11.88
N SER A 193 0.66 15.85 11.66
CA SER A 193 1.82 15.59 12.52
C SER A 193 1.66 16.04 13.97
N LEU A 194 0.75 16.99 14.24
CA LEU A 194 0.48 17.51 15.59
C LEU A 194 -0.66 16.76 16.31
N LEU A 195 -1.49 16.02 15.58
CA LEU A 195 -2.63 15.30 16.16
C LEU A 195 -2.21 14.30 17.23
N TYR A 196 -1.18 13.51 16.94
CA TYR A 196 -0.66 12.52 17.88
C TYR A 196 -0.07 13.14 19.14
N GLU A 197 0.66 14.25 18.99
CA GLU A 197 1.21 14.96 20.16
C GLU A 197 0.12 15.58 21.03
N ALA A 198 -0.93 16.11 20.42
CA ALA A 198 -2.08 16.67 21.15
C ALA A 198 -2.88 15.56 21.88
N ALA A 199 -3.05 14.41 21.24
CA ALA A 199 -3.65 13.24 21.90
C ALA A 199 -2.78 12.71 23.05
N ASP A 200 -1.46 12.65 22.88
CA ASP A 200 -0.53 12.21 23.92
C ASP A 200 -0.56 13.12 25.16
N LYS A 201 -0.72 14.43 24.95
CA LYS A 201 -0.86 15.43 26.02
C LYS A 201 -2.28 15.53 26.62
N ASP A 202 -3.19 14.63 26.24
CA ASP A 202 -4.59 14.69 26.63
C ASP A 202 -5.30 16.03 26.25
N GLU A 203 -4.84 16.69 25.18
CA GLU A 203 -5.52 17.85 24.61
C GLU A 203 -6.64 17.43 23.65
N LEU A 204 -6.52 16.25 23.02
CA LEU A 204 -7.53 15.58 22.21
C LEU A 204 -7.81 14.18 22.76
N ASP A 205 -9.06 13.73 22.60
CA ASP A 205 -9.48 12.40 23.04
C ASP A 205 -9.53 11.40 21.87
N VAL A 206 -9.97 11.86 20.69
CA VAL A 206 -10.04 11.09 19.43
C VAL A 206 -9.44 11.89 18.31
N ILE A 207 -8.65 11.25 17.48
CA ILE A 207 -8.01 11.86 16.29
C ILE A 207 -8.28 11.05 15.03
N VAL A 208 -8.24 11.72 13.88
CA VAL A 208 -8.25 11.06 12.56
C VAL A 208 -6.84 10.71 12.16
N VAL A 209 -6.65 9.46 11.74
CA VAL A 209 -5.37 8.88 11.32
C VAL A 209 -5.55 8.05 10.05
N PHE A 210 -4.47 7.51 9.50
CA PHE A 210 -4.54 6.37 8.60
C PHE A 210 -4.39 5.07 9.38
N GLY A 211 -5.16 4.03 9.01
CA GLY A 211 -5.18 2.76 9.71
C GLY A 211 -3.82 2.05 9.82
N THR A 212 -2.91 2.35 8.91
CA THR A 212 -1.56 1.74 8.84
C THR A 212 -0.44 2.62 9.42
N ASP A 213 -0.79 3.75 10.08
CA ASP A 213 0.17 4.73 10.56
C ASP A 213 1.08 4.20 11.68
N ALA A 214 2.39 4.32 11.50
CA ALA A 214 3.42 3.94 12.49
C ALA A 214 3.28 4.63 13.85
N LEU A 215 2.71 5.84 13.87
CA LEU A 215 2.55 6.64 15.09
C LEU A 215 1.48 6.08 16.03
N LEU A 216 0.56 5.25 15.54
CA LEU A 216 -0.39 4.51 16.39
C LEU A 216 0.35 3.70 17.45
N LYS A 217 1.35 2.91 17.02
CA LYS A 217 2.18 2.12 17.94
C LYS A 217 3.02 3.00 18.87
N LYS A 218 3.60 4.10 18.33
CA LYS A 218 4.44 5.00 19.13
C LYS A 218 3.70 5.65 20.30
N TYR A 219 2.45 6.04 20.08
CA TYR A 219 1.64 6.78 21.06
C TYR A 219 0.61 5.90 21.78
N ASP A 220 0.72 4.57 21.65
CA ASP A 220 -0.20 3.59 22.24
C ASP A 220 -1.67 3.93 21.95
N MET A 221 -1.97 4.14 20.68
CA MET A 221 -3.30 4.44 20.18
C MET A 221 -3.86 3.26 19.40
N THR A 222 -5.16 3.03 19.50
CA THR A 222 -5.90 2.00 18.78
C THR A 222 -6.98 2.63 17.92
N THR A 223 -7.22 2.08 16.75
CA THR A 223 -8.30 2.51 15.86
C THR A 223 -9.62 1.87 16.25
N LEU A 224 -10.70 2.64 16.18
CA LEU A 224 -12.07 2.15 16.33
C LEU A 224 -12.55 1.54 15.01
N VAL A 225 -13.31 0.44 15.12
CA VAL A 225 -13.90 -0.20 13.94
C VAL A 225 -14.99 0.69 13.36
N ASP A 226 -14.91 0.98 12.07
CA ASP A 226 -15.94 1.67 11.29
C ASP A 226 -17.05 0.69 10.93
N ASP A 227 -17.96 0.45 11.87
CA ASP A 227 -19.02 -0.56 11.78
C ASP A 227 -20.20 -0.17 10.86
N LYS A 228 -20.21 1.07 10.34
CA LYS A 228 -21.16 1.52 9.32
C LYS A 228 -20.52 1.82 7.95
N GLY A 229 -19.22 1.63 7.82
CA GLY A 229 -18.50 1.74 6.54
C GLY A 229 -18.53 3.14 5.95
N VAL A 230 -18.26 4.18 6.76
CA VAL A 230 -18.14 5.56 6.26
C VAL A 230 -16.86 5.74 5.45
N PHE A 231 -15.79 5.09 5.89
CA PHE A 231 -14.52 5.17 5.22
C PHE A 231 -14.42 4.11 4.12
N PRO A 232 -14.23 4.53 2.85
CA PRO A 232 -14.09 3.58 1.77
C PRO A 232 -12.83 2.72 1.94
N PRO A 233 -12.84 1.48 1.46
CA PRO A 233 -11.70 0.58 1.57
C PRO A 233 -10.56 1.00 0.64
N TYR A 234 -9.33 0.97 1.18
CA TYR A 234 -8.08 1.15 0.47
C TYR A 234 -7.16 -0.04 0.76
N GLN A 235 -7.60 -1.23 0.34
CA GLN A 235 -6.82 -2.46 0.55
C GLN A 235 -5.55 -2.44 -0.30
N GLY A 236 -4.41 -2.76 0.32
CA GLY A 236 -3.12 -2.76 -0.35
C GLY A 236 -2.90 -4.04 -1.17
N ALA A 237 -2.53 -3.90 -2.44
CA ALA A 237 -2.26 -5.00 -3.36
C ALA A 237 -1.12 -4.66 -4.35
N PRO A 238 -0.30 -5.63 -4.79
CA PRO A 238 0.64 -5.40 -5.86
C PRO A 238 -0.09 -5.33 -7.21
N ILE A 239 0.36 -4.44 -8.08
CA ILE A 239 -0.07 -4.39 -9.47
C ILE A 239 1.14 -4.60 -10.39
N CYS A 240 0.96 -5.39 -11.45
CA CYS A 240 2.04 -5.78 -12.35
C CYS A 240 1.59 -5.72 -13.81
N ARG A 241 2.49 -5.30 -14.70
CA ARG A 241 2.24 -5.31 -16.14
C ARG A 241 2.07 -6.74 -16.65
N ASN A 242 1.06 -6.96 -17.51
CA ASN A 242 0.81 -8.27 -18.09
C ASN A 242 1.99 -8.76 -18.94
N GLU A 243 2.69 -7.86 -19.63
CA GLU A 243 3.91 -8.20 -20.39
C GLU A 243 5.01 -8.81 -19.50
N ALA A 244 5.19 -8.31 -18.26
CA ALA A 244 6.16 -8.88 -17.33
C ALA A 244 5.70 -10.27 -16.82
N LEU A 245 4.40 -10.47 -16.63
CA LEU A 245 3.82 -11.77 -16.25
C LEU A 245 3.83 -12.81 -17.39
N GLU A 246 3.85 -12.36 -18.64
CA GLU A 246 4.03 -13.22 -19.82
C GLU A 246 5.52 -13.60 -19.99
N GLU A 247 6.43 -12.67 -19.75
CA GLU A 247 7.88 -12.92 -19.82
C GLU A 247 8.37 -13.81 -18.66
N TYR A 248 7.79 -13.62 -17.45
CA TYR A 248 8.13 -14.33 -16.20
C TYR A 248 6.87 -14.86 -15.52
N PRO A 249 6.28 -15.97 -16.00
CA PRO A 249 5.01 -16.50 -15.48
C PRO A 249 5.04 -16.89 -14.00
N GLU A 250 6.22 -17.22 -13.45
CA GLU A 250 6.44 -17.52 -12.04
C GLU A 250 6.14 -16.35 -11.09
N LEU A 251 6.16 -15.12 -11.59
CA LEU A 251 5.80 -13.94 -10.80
C LEU A 251 4.36 -14.01 -10.26
N LYS A 252 3.44 -14.68 -10.97
CA LYS A 252 2.04 -14.77 -10.55
C LYS A 252 1.90 -15.45 -9.17
N GLU A 253 2.60 -16.53 -8.97
CA GLU A 253 2.61 -17.25 -7.68
C GLU A 253 3.34 -16.43 -6.61
N ILE A 254 4.49 -15.83 -6.97
CA ILE A 254 5.32 -15.06 -6.03
C ILE A 254 4.57 -13.83 -5.54
N LEU A 255 3.94 -13.06 -6.42
CA LEU A 255 3.22 -11.83 -6.04
C LEU A 255 1.99 -12.13 -5.18
N ASN A 256 1.38 -13.29 -5.35
CA ASN A 256 0.25 -13.71 -4.54
C ASN A 256 0.63 -14.40 -3.22
N THR A 257 1.93 -14.65 -2.98
CA THR A 257 2.41 -15.32 -1.75
C THR A 257 2.03 -14.58 -0.47
N LEU A 258 1.93 -13.24 -0.54
CA LEU A 258 1.62 -12.39 0.60
C LEU A 258 0.13 -12.03 0.72
N ALA A 259 -0.74 -12.58 -0.12
CA ALA A 259 -2.18 -12.36 -0.04
C ALA A 259 -2.73 -12.73 1.34
N GLY A 260 -3.41 -11.79 2.01
CA GLY A 260 -3.94 -11.97 3.37
C GLY A 260 -2.91 -12.09 4.50
N ALA A 261 -1.60 -11.91 4.21
CA ALA A 261 -0.53 -12.17 5.18
C ALA A 261 0.01 -10.92 5.90
N VAL A 262 -0.36 -9.73 5.45
CA VAL A 262 0.08 -8.45 6.03
C VAL A 262 -1.15 -7.66 6.42
N ASP A 263 -1.58 -7.77 7.66
CA ASP A 263 -2.67 -7.00 8.24
C ASP A 263 -2.22 -5.59 8.72
N ASP A 264 -3.16 -4.79 9.19
CA ASP A 264 -2.89 -3.42 9.66
C ASP A 264 -1.86 -3.42 10.81
N ALA A 265 -1.95 -4.35 11.75
CA ALA A 265 -1.02 -4.43 12.87
C ALA A 265 0.41 -4.77 12.40
N THR A 266 0.53 -5.67 11.45
CA THR A 266 1.81 -6.05 10.85
C THR A 266 2.44 -4.87 10.14
N ILE A 267 1.70 -4.18 9.28
CA ILE A 267 2.26 -3.05 8.52
C ILE A 267 2.57 -1.84 9.41
N GLN A 268 1.77 -1.58 10.46
CA GLN A 268 2.08 -0.57 11.48
C GLN A 268 3.42 -0.86 12.15
N ASP A 269 3.70 -2.13 12.51
CA ASP A 269 4.96 -2.54 13.11
C ASP A 269 6.14 -2.34 12.15
N LEU A 270 5.99 -2.75 10.90
CA LEU A 270 7.02 -2.59 9.87
C LEU A 270 7.30 -1.10 9.59
N ASN A 271 6.27 -0.29 9.46
CA ASN A 271 6.40 1.16 9.30
C ASN A 271 7.06 1.80 10.54
N TYR A 272 6.72 1.34 11.75
CA TYR A 272 7.32 1.82 13.01
C TYR A 272 8.83 1.55 13.06
N GLN A 273 9.27 0.38 12.65
CA GLN A 273 10.69 0.02 12.62
C GLN A 273 11.48 0.95 11.68
N VAL A 274 10.91 1.35 10.55
CA VAL A 274 11.56 2.27 9.61
C VAL A 274 11.45 3.72 10.09
N ASP A 275 10.23 4.20 10.39
CA ASP A 275 9.96 5.62 10.62
C ASP A 275 10.37 6.10 12.02
N VAL A 276 10.28 5.25 13.03
CA VAL A 276 10.55 5.59 14.43
C VAL A 276 11.88 5.05 14.91
N GLU A 277 12.15 3.76 14.68
CA GLU A 277 13.40 3.12 15.08
C GLU A 277 14.57 3.40 14.11
N LYS A 278 14.27 4.00 12.93
CA LYS A 278 15.26 4.38 11.90
C LYS A 278 16.07 3.22 11.34
N ARG A 279 15.46 2.04 11.30
CA ARG A 279 16.04 0.89 10.63
C ARG A 279 16.00 1.06 9.11
N SER A 280 16.91 0.39 8.40
CA SER A 280 16.87 0.40 6.92
C SER A 280 15.66 -0.39 6.40
N VAL A 281 15.09 0.07 5.30
CA VAL A 281 13.97 -0.61 4.64
C VAL A 281 14.37 -2.03 4.23
N GLU A 282 15.59 -2.21 3.75
CA GLU A 282 16.16 -3.48 3.31
C GLU A 282 16.23 -4.49 4.46
N ASP A 283 16.69 -4.06 5.65
CA ASP A 283 16.81 -4.95 6.82
C ASP A 283 15.44 -5.34 7.36
N VAL A 284 14.49 -4.39 7.44
CA VAL A 284 13.12 -4.64 7.90
C VAL A 284 12.40 -5.60 6.96
N ALA A 285 12.51 -5.39 5.65
CA ALA A 285 11.93 -6.29 4.64
C ALA A 285 12.50 -7.71 4.75
N LYS A 286 13.83 -7.83 4.86
CA LYS A 286 14.51 -9.12 4.97
C LYS A 286 14.10 -9.88 6.23
N GLU A 287 14.05 -9.19 7.36
CA GLU A 287 13.67 -9.79 8.65
C GLU A 287 12.21 -10.26 8.61
N PHE A 288 11.30 -9.44 8.08
CA PHE A 288 9.91 -9.83 7.89
C PHE A 288 9.78 -11.11 7.05
N LEU A 289 10.42 -11.15 5.89
CA LEU A 289 10.36 -12.31 5.00
C LEU A 289 10.97 -13.57 5.63
N THR A 290 12.11 -13.44 6.33
CA THR A 290 12.80 -14.55 6.98
C THR A 290 12.02 -15.08 8.17
N ASN A 291 11.51 -14.20 9.05
CA ASN A 291 10.81 -14.61 10.27
C ASN A 291 9.47 -15.30 9.97
N ASN A 292 8.85 -14.98 8.85
CA ASN A 292 7.60 -15.60 8.40
C ASN A 292 7.81 -16.77 7.42
N GLY A 293 9.06 -17.14 7.12
CA GLY A 293 9.38 -18.30 6.29
C GLY A 293 9.10 -18.13 4.80
N TYR A 294 9.07 -16.88 4.32
CA TYR A 294 8.91 -16.61 2.89
C TYR A 294 10.21 -16.77 2.10
N ILE A 295 11.35 -16.53 2.76
CA ILE A 295 12.70 -16.73 2.21
C ILE A 295 13.62 -17.44 3.20
#